data_89ec1d2c14031d216939d3076f56f650
#
_entry.id   89ec1d2c14031d216939d3076f56f650
#
_cell.length_a   1.000
_cell.length_b   1.000
_cell.length_c   1.000
_cell.angle_alpha   90.00
_cell.angle_beta   90.00
_cell.angle_gamma   90.00
#
_symmetry.space_group_name_H-M   'P 1'
#
loop_
_entity.id
_entity.type
_entity.pdbx_description
1 polymer ?
#
loop_
_entity_poly.entity_id
_entity_poly.type
_entity_poly.pdbx_seq_one_letter_code
_entity_poly.pdbx_strand_id
1 'polypeptide(L)'
;MLVTAVPSGVGVATLLLGKFLGAKVIGTSRSADKLERLKAYGLDVGAVTGSDGFGEAVSRVIGETGVNMVVDNIGGDVLTPCLKALAVGGRFVTIGRMSGVTKGELDVDLLAERRLHLYGVSNRLRTPAQRAESAKRFLADLLPALGDGRLRPVIDRCFPLDDIAAAGAYLEADKHVGKVVIRT
;
A
#
# COMPACT_ATOMS: atom_id res chain seq x y z
N MET A 1 -7.04 -1.07 8.55
CA MET A 1 -5.76 -1.56 8.01
C MET A 1 -4.77 -0.42 7.83
N LEU A 2 -3.48 -0.69 7.87
CA LEU A 2 -2.41 0.27 7.58
C LEU A 2 -1.79 -0.03 6.22
N VAL A 3 -1.57 1.00 5.39
CA VAL A 3 -0.92 0.90 4.07
C VAL A 3 0.30 1.81 4.05
N THR A 4 1.49 1.24 3.90
CA THR A 4 2.71 2.05 3.80
C THR A 4 2.88 2.60 2.38
N ALA A 5 3.47 3.79 2.25
CA ALA A 5 3.59 4.51 0.96
C ALA A 5 2.27 4.52 0.16
N VAL A 6 1.18 4.88 0.84
CA VAL A 6 -0.18 4.84 0.27
C VAL A 6 -0.37 5.66 -1.01
N PRO A 7 0.39 6.73 -1.32
CA PRO A 7 0.27 7.44 -2.60
C PRO A 7 0.81 6.68 -3.80
N SER A 8 1.58 5.60 -3.60
CA SER A 8 2.11 4.78 -4.70
C SER A 8 0.99 4.09 -5.47
N GLY A 9 1.29 3.66 -6.70
CA GLY A 9 0.30 2.96 -7.52
C GLY A 9 -0.28 1.69 -6.89
N VAL A 10 0.52 0.94 -6.11
CA VAL A 10 0.05 -0.23 -5.33
C VAL A 10 -0.67 0.23 -4.07
N GLY A 11 -0.14 1.26 -3.39
CA GLY A 11 -0.76 1.81 -2.19
C GLY A 11 -2.17 2.34 -2.43
N VAL A 12 -2.38 3.12 -3.50
CA VAL A 12 -3.71 3.61 -3.89
C VAL A 12 -4.66 2.46 -4.26
N ALA A 13 -4.17 1.45 -5.00
CA ALA A 13 -4.98 0.27 -5.30
C ALA A 13 -5.41 -0.46 -4.02
N THR A 14 -4.50 -0.57 -3.04
CA THR A 14 -4.78 -1.17 -1.73
C THR A 14 -5.79 -0.34 -0.93
N LEU A 15 -5.68 0.99 -0.95
CA LEU A 15 -6.65 1.90 -0.34
C LEU A 15 -8.04 1.66 -0.93
N LEU A 16 -8.17 1.71 -2.26
CA LEU A 16 -9.45 1.53 -2.94
C LEU A 16 -10.09 0.17 -2.65
N LEU A 17 -9.29 -0.91 -2.71
CA LEU A 17 -9.76 -2.25 -2.36
C LEU A 17 -10.17 -2.36 -0.91
N GLY A 18 -9.38 -1.79 0.00
CA GLY A 18 -9.72 -1.75 1.42
C GLY A 18 -11.05 -1.07 1.67
N LYS A 19 -11.28 0.10 1.04
CA LYS A 19 -12.55 0.83 1.14
C LYS A 19 -13.72 0.05 0.53
N PHE A 20 -13.51 -0.55 -0.63
CA PHE A 20 -14.52 -1.39 -1.30
C PHE A 20 -14.95 -2.56 -0.41
N LEU A 21 -14.02 -3.14 0.34
CA LEU A 21 -14.28 -4.24 1.30
C LEU A 21 -14.71 -3.76 2.70
N GLY A 22 -14.98 -2.46 2.88
CA GLY A 22 -15.48 -1.91 4.14
C GLY A 22 -14.42 -1.67 5.22
N ALA A 23 -13.13 -1.70 4.88
CA ALA A 23 -12.07 -1.46 5.86
C ALA A 23 -11.90 0.03 6.17
N LYS A 24 -11.53 0.34 7.43
CA LYS A 24 -10.92 1.61 7.78
C LYS A 24 -9.45 1.58 7.36
N VAL A 25 -9.02 2.56 6.55
CA VAL A 25 -7.68 2.60 5.97
C VAL A 25 -6.87 3.76 6.54
N ILE A 26 -5.74 3.43 7.16
CA ILE A 26 -4.71 4.35 7.58
C ILE A 26 -3.60 4.28 6.53
N GLY A 27 -3.13 5.41 6.04
CA GLY A 27 -2.08 5.45 5.03
C GLY A 27 -0.87 6.25 5.48
N THR A 28 0.34 5.82 5.12
CA THR A 28 1.56 6.58 5.39
C THR A 28 2.11 7.24 4.13
N SER A 29 2.69 8.41 4.29
CA SER A 29 3.44 9.14 3.26
C SER A 29 4.41 10.13 3.89
N ARG A 30 5.49 10.45 3.17
CA ARG A 30 6.37 11.58 3.52
C ARG A 30 5.73 12.95 3.21
N SER A 31 4.70 12.98 2.37
CA SER A 31 4.01 14.20 1.91
C SER A 31 2.63 14.31 2.52
N ALA A 32 2.39 15.34 3.30
CA ALA A 32 1.07 15.67 3.84
C ALA A 32 0.07 16.00 2.72
N ASP A 33 0.50 16.72 1.69
CA ASP A 33 -0.34 17.07 0.53
C ASP A 33 -0.87 15.82 -0.19
N LYS A 34 -0.04 14.82 -0.42
CA LYS A 34 -0.48 13.56 -1.04
C LYS A 34 -1.50 12.82 -0.17
N LEU A 35 -1.35 12.85 1.14
CA LEU A 35 -2.33 12.25 2.07
C LEU A 35 -3.66 13.00 2.02
N GLU A 36 -3.62 14.33 1.97
CA GLU A 36 -4.82 15.15 1.86
C GLU A 36 -5.59 14.84 0.57
N ARG A 37 -4.90 14.78 -0.57
CA ARG A 37 -5.49 14.39 -1.86
C ARG A 37 -6.15 13.00 -1.81
N LEU A 38 -5.61 12.07 -1.03
CA LEU A 38 -6.15 10.70 -0.90
C LEU A 38 -7.42 10.61 -0.05
N LYS A 39 -7.78 11.64 0.72
CA LYS A 39 -9.08 11.68 1.42
C LYS A 39 -10.26 11.64 0.46
N ALA A 40 -10.13 12.27 -0.71
CA ALA A 40 -11.14 12.19 -1.78
C ALA A 40 -11.38 10.74 -2.30
N TYR A 41 -10.43 9.85 -2.06
CA TYR A 41 -10.50 8.44 -2.43
C TYR A 41 -10.79 7.52 -1.24
N GLY A 42 -11.17 8.09 -0.10
CA GLY A 42 -11.60 7.36 1.09
C GLY A 42 -10.50 7.04 2.09
N LEU A 43 -9.34 7.71 2.04
CA LEU A 43 -8.34 7.58 3.11
C LEU A 43 -8.93 8.14 4.42
N ASP A 44 -9.06 7.27 5.43
CA ASP A 44 -9.66 7.67 6.71
C ASP A 44 -8.67 8.45 7.59
N VAL A 45 -7.42 8.02 7.63
CA VAL A 45 -6.37 8.67 8.44
C VAL A 45 -5.04 8.67 7.68
N GLY A 46 -4.39 9.81 7.63
CA GLY A 46 -3.03 9.96 7.10
C GLY A 46 -1.99 10.08 8.20
N ALA A 47 -0.89 9.34 8.12
CA ALA A 47 0.30 9.49 8.97
C ALA A 47 1.47 10.02 8.13
N VAL A 48 1.94 11.23 8.43
CA VAL A 48 3.11 11.82 7.78
C VAL A 48 4.36 11.25 8.43
N THR A 49 5.14 10.47 7.66
CA THR A 49 6.36 9.81 8.11
C THR A 49 7.59 10.65 7.73
N GLY A 50 7.76 11.78 8.37
CA GLY A 50 8.87 12.70 8.14
C GLY A 50 9.99 12.58 9.15
N SER A 51 10.41 13.71 9.72
CA SER A 51 11.52 13.86 10.66
C SER A 51 11.40 13.05 11.95
N ASP A 52 10.18 12.79 12.40
CA ASP A 52 9.91 12.11 13.69
C ASP A 52 10.04 10.58 13.62
N GLY A 53 10.37 10.06 12.45
CA GLY A 53 10.47 8.63 12.23
C GLY A 53 9.13 7.94 11.94
N PHE A 54 9.21 6.79 11.26
CA PHE A 54 8.04 6.03 10.82
C PHE A 54 7.22 5.50 12.02
N GLY A 55 7.89 4.91 13.01
CA GLY A 55 7.23 4.26 14.14
C GLY A 55 6.36 5.21 14.96
N GLU A 56 6.89 6.39 15.29
CA GLU A 56 6.14 7.40 16.04
C GLU A 56 4.95 7.95 15.28
N ALA A 57 5.14 8.28 14.00
CA ALA A 57 4.05 8.77 13.16
C ALA A 57 2.90 7.77 13.08
N VAL A 58 3.20 6.48 12.98
CA VAL A 58 2.21 5.40 12.94
C VAL A 58 1.54 5.22 14.30
N SER A 59 2.30 5.20 15.40
CA SER A 59 1.77 5.04 16.76
C SER A 59 0.75 6.11 17.13
N ARG A 60 0.97 7.36 16.71
CA ARG A 60 0.05 8.48 16.99
C ARG A 60 -1.35 8.29 16.40
N VAL A 61 -1.49 7.52 15.32
CA VAL A 61 -2.75 7.42 14.56
C VAL A 61 -3.46 6.08 14.71
N ILE A 62 -2.77 5.04 15.21
CA ILE A 62 -3.33 3.67 15.30
C ILE A 62 -4.15 3.47 16.57
N GLY A 63 -3.79 4.11 17.66
CA GLY A 63 -4.37 3.87 18.98
C GLY A 63 -3.92 2.54 19.60
N GLU A 64 -4.48 2.20 20.76
CA GLU A 64 -4.05 1.06 21.58
C GLU A 64 -4.40 -0.31 21.00
N THR A 65 -5.49 -0.41 20.26
CA THR A 65 -5.98 -1.70 19.73
C THR A 65 -5.19 -2.22 18.54
N GLY A 66 -4.39 -1.37 17.89
CA GLY A 66 -3.66 -1.73 16.67
C GLY A 66 -4.55 -1.91 15.44
N VAL A 67 -3.95 -2.39 14.35
CA VAL A 67 -4.64 -2.68 13.09
C VAL A 67 -4.65 -4.18 12.77
N ASN A 68 -5.71 -4.68 12.13
CA ASN A 68 -5.83 -6.09 11.78
C ASN A 68 -4.92 -6.49 10.61
N MET A 69 -4.50 -5.53 9.78
CA MET A 69 -3.67 -5.80 8.62
C MET A 69 -2.72 -4.63 8.34
N VAL A 70 -1.50 -4.96 7.98
CA VAL A 70 -0.53 -4.05 7.37
C VAL A 70 -0.22 -4.53 5.96
N VAL A 71 -0.29 -3.63 4.99
CA VAL A 71 0.20 -3.86 3.62
C VAL A 71 1.42 -2.96 3.41
N ASP A 72 2.57 -3.60 3.31
CA ASP A 72 3.86 -2.92 3.25
C ASP A 72 4.43 -2.85 1.84
N ASN A 73 4.69 -1.61 1.38
CA ASN A 73 5.32 -1.30 0.11
C ASN A 73 6.76 -0.76 0.29
N ILE A 74 7.19 -0.46 1.52
CA ILE A 74 8.48 0.20 1.81
C ILE A 74 9.57 -0.84 2.05
N GLY A 75 9.31 -1.82 2.90
CA GLY A 75 10.29 -2.84 3.32
C GLY A 75 11.36 -2.32 4.28
N GLY A 76 12.30 -3.19 4.64
CA GLY A 76 13.47 -2.83 5.47
C GLY A 76 13.10 -2.38 6.87
N ASP A 77 13.56 -1.20 7.26
CA ASP A 77 13.47 -0.68 8.63
C ASP A 77 12.06 -0.41 9.14
N VAL A 78 11.06 -0.38 8.25
CA VAL A 78 9.66 -0.22 8.68
C VAL A 78 9.01 -1.53 9.15
N LEU A 79 9.69 -2.67 9.00
CA LEU A 79 9.16 -3.98 9.39
C LEU A 79 8.77 -3.99 10.87
N THR A 80 9.70 -3.77 11.77
CA THR A 80 9.45 -3.80 13.22
C THR A 80 8.37 -2.80 13.67
N PRO A 81 8.39 -1.52 13.26
CA PRO A 81 7.28 -0.61 13.54
C PRO A 81 5.93 -1.08 13.01
N CYS A 82 5.90 -1.68 11.82
CA CYS A 82 4.67 -2.23 11.26
C CYS A 82 4.13 -3.42 12.06
N LEU A 83 5.00 -4.31 12.55
CA LEU A 83 4.61 -5.43 13.42
C LEU A 83 4.07 -4.93 14.77
N LYS A 84 4.69 -3.91 15.35
CA LYS A 84 4.21 -3.26 16.59
C LYS A 84 2.82 -2.62 16.41
N ALA A 85 2.51 -2.18 15.21
CA ALA A 85 1.22 -1.59 14.86
C ALA A 85 0.08 -2.61 14.75
N LEU A 86 0.37 -3.91 14.64
CA LEU A 86 -0.63 -4.95 14.48
C LEU A 86 -1.35 -5.28 15.79
N ALA A 87 -2.65 -5.50 15.69
CA ALA A 87 -3.46 -6.12 16.73
C ALA A 87 -3.11 -7.61 16.89
N VAL A 88 -3.58 -8.23 17.97
CA VAL A 88 -3.47 -9.69 18.17
C VAL A 88 -4.14 -10.44 17.01
N GLY A 89 -3.45 -11.43 16.44
CA GLY A 89 -3.88 -12.15 15.24
C GLY A 89 -3.74 -11.34 13.94
N GLY A 90 -3.07 -10.21 14.00
CA GLY A 90 -2.87 -9.32 12.85
C GLY A 90 -2.04 -9.93 11.72
N ARG A 91 -2.23 -9.40 10.51
CA ARG A 91 -1.58 -9.88 9.29
C ARG A 91 -0.67 -8.81 8.71
N PHE A 92 0.59 -9.18 8.47
CA PHE A 92 1.55 -8.36 7.75
C PHE A 92 1.76 -8.93 6.34
N VAL A 93 1.62 -8.08 5.32
CA VAL A 93 1.82 -8.46 3.92
C VAL A 93 2.91 -7.58 3.33
N THR A 94 4.07 -8.15 3.00
CA THR A 94 5.13 -7.42 2.28
C THR A 94 4.96 -7.57 0.77
N ILE A 95 4.84 -6.44 0.08
CA ILE A 95 4.66 -6.37 -1.38
C ILE A 95 5.87 -5.72 -2.02
N GLY A 96 6.24 -4.53 -1.54
CA GLY A 96 7.30 -3.70 -2.12
C GLY A 96 8.55 -3.62 -1.25
N ARG A 97 9.57 -3.02 -1.84
CA ARG A 97 10.86 -2.68 -1.20
C ARG A 97 11.32 -1.33 -1.71
N MET A 98 10.43 -0.32 -1.59
CA MET A 98 10.68 1.02 -2.14
C MET A 98 11.83 1.75 -1.43
N SER A 99 12.16 1.36 -0.19
CA SER A 99 13.34 1.87 0.51
C SER A 99 14.66 1.42 -0.10
N GLY A 100 14.65 0.35 -0.92
CA GLY A 100 15.86 -0.34 -1.37
C GLY A 100 16.48 -1.26 -0.30
N VAL A 101 16.04 -1.19 0.94
CA VAL A 101 16.50 -2.04 2.05
C VAL A 101 15.75 -3.37 2.02
N THR A 102 16.50 -4.47 1.90
CA THR A 102 15.92 -5.81 1.73
C THR A 102 15.89 -6.64 3.01
N LYS A 103 16.54 -6.14 4.08
CA LYS A 103 16.60 -6.80 5.39
C LYS A 103 15.89 -5.94 6.42
N GLY A 104 15.26 -6.57 7.39
CA GLY A 104 14.61 -5.91 8.52
C GLY A 104 14.68 -6.80 9.75
N GLU A 105 14.59 -6.20 10.93
CA GLU A 105 14.59 -6.94 12.20
C GLU A 105 13.20 -7.50 12.48
N LEU A 106 13.16 -8.75 12.89
CA LEU A 106 11.96 -9.45 13.34
C LEU A 106 12.04 -9.69 14.85
N ASP A 107 11.13 -9.08 15.58
CA ASP A 107 10.90 -9.36 16.99
C ASP A 107 10.08 -10.65 17.11
N VAL A 108 10.75 -11.74 17.50
CA VAL A 108 10.14 -13.09 17.58
C VAL A 108 9.19 -13.21 18.76
N ASP A 109 9.47 -12.53 19.87
CA ASP A 109 8.57 -12.52 21.03
C ASP A 109 7.27 -11.81 20.70
N LEU A 110 7.35 -10.63 20.08
CA LEU A 110 6.18 -9.91 19.58
C LEU A 110 5.35 -10.76 18.59
N LEU A 111 6.04 -11.46 17.67
CA LEU A 111 5.39 -12.36 16.71
C LEU A 111 4.58 -13.45 17.41
N ALA A 112 5.18 -14.10 18.42
CA ALA A 112 4.59 -15.18 19.17
C ALA A 112 3.44 -14.69 20.08
N GLU A 113 3.70 -13.70 20.93
CA GLU A 113 2.72 -13.14 21.87
C GLU A 113 1.46 -12.65 21.19
N ARG A 114 1.60 -11.93 20.07
CA ARG A 114 0.45 -11.42 19.31
C ARG A 114 -0.06 -12.38 18.26
N ARG A 115 0.50 -13.57 18.11
CA ARG A 115 0.10 -14.58 17.10
C ARG A 115 -0.01 -13.97 15.70
N LEU A 116 1.02 -13.22 15.30
CA LEU A 116 1.03 -12.50 14.03
C LEU A 116 1.25 -13.44 12.84
N HIS A 117 0.71 -13.06 11.70
CA HIS A 117 0.89 -13.76 10.43
C HIS A 117 1.68 -12.89 9.46
N LEU A 118 2.77 -13.42 8.90
CA LEU A 118 3.62 -12.73 7.93
C LEU A 118 3.49 -13.41 6.56
N TYR A 119 3.18 -12.60 5.55
CA TYR A 119 3.01 -13.06 4.17
C TYR A 119 3.93 -12.31 3.20
N GLY A 120 4.66 -13.05 2.37
CA GLY A 120 5.38 -12.52 1.24
C GLY A 120 4.53 -12.58 -0.03
N VAL A 121 4.56 -11.51 -0.85
CA VAL A 121 3.89 -11.47 -2.14
C VAL A 121 4.92 -11.28 -3.25
N SER A 122 4.94 -12.21 -4.21
CA SER A 122 5.76 -12.10 -5.42
C SER A 122 4.99 -12.66 -6.61
N ASN A 123 4.93 -11.89 -7.69
CA ASN A 123 4.35 -12.37 -8.94
C ASN A 123 5.41 -13.03 -9.87
N ARG A 124 6.68 -12.73 -9.64
CA ARG A 124 7.79 -13.19 -10.51
C ARG A 124 7.94 -14.70 -10.52
N LEU A 125 7.78 -15.35 -9.36
CA LEU A 125 7.97 -16.81 -9.20
C LEU A 125 6.67 -17.61 -9.37
N ARG A 126 5.54 -16.97 -9.71
CA ARG A 126 4.29 -17.67 -9.95
C ARG A 126 4.32 -18.46 -11.24
N THR A 127 3.81 -19.69 -11.19
CA THR A 127 3.57 -20.50 -12.37
C THR A 127 2.44 -19.91 -13.24
N PRO A 128 2.34 -20.27 -14.53
CA PRO A 128 1.20 -19.88 -15.36
C PRO A 128 -0.16 -20.25 -14.74
N ALA A 129 -0.27 -21.44 -14.15
CA ALA A 129 -1.49 -21.89 -13.48
C ALA A 129 -1.87 -21.01 -12.28
N GLN A 130 -0.90 -20.64 -11.44
CA GLN A 130 -1.12 -19.72 -10.31
C GLN A 130 -1.52 -18.31 -10.77
N ARG A 131 -1.00 -17.84 -11.90
CA ARG A 131 -1.41 -16.55 -12.49
C ARG A 131 -2.83 -16.62 -13.02
N ALA A 132 -3.17 -17.71 -13.73
CA ALA A 132 -4.52 -17.94 -14.25
C ALA A 132 -5.56 -18.00 -13.13
N GLU A 133 -5.27 -18.71 -12.02
CA GLU A 133 -6.16 -18.77 -10.87
C GLU A 133 -6.35 -17.38 -10.22
N SER A 134 -5.27 -16.59 -10.10
CA SER A 134 -5.40 -15.22 -9.59
C SER A 134 -6.23 -14.32 -10.51
N ALA A 135 -6.07 -14.46 -11.83
CA ALA A 135 -6.88 -13.73 -12.81
C ALA A 135 -8.36 -14.13 -12.71
N LYS A 136 -8.64 -15.44 -12.58
CA LYS A 136 -10.01 -15.94 -12.42
C LYS A 136 -10.70 -15.34 -11.19
N ARG A 137 -10.00 -15.30 -10.04
CA ARG A 137 -10.53 -14.67 -8.82
C ARG A 137 -10.73 -13.17 -9.00
N PHE A 138 -9.77 -12.48 -9.61
CA PHE A 138 -9.91 -11.06 -9.92
C PHE A 138 -11.14 -10.78 -10.79
N LEU A 139 -11.36 -11.58 -11.84
CA LEU A 139 -12.53 -11.45 -12.71
C LEU A 139 -13.84 -11.66 -11.96
N ALA A 140 -13.89 -12.65 -11.07
CA ALA A 140 -15.09 -12.94 -10.29
C ALA A 140 -15.39 -11.86 -9.25
N ASP A 141 -14.37 -11.43 -8.51
CA ASP A 141 -14.54 -10.62 -7.30
C ASP A 141 -14.55 -9.11 -7.59
N LEU A 142 -13.79 -8.65 -8.60
CA LEU A 142 -13.49 -7.23 -8.77
C LEU A 142 -13.93 -6.66 -10.13
N LEU A 143 -13.98 -7.48 -11.20
CA LEU A 143 -14.35 -6.97 -12.53
C LEU A 143 -15.74 -6.32 -12.57
N PRO A 144 -16.78 -6.84 -11.90
CA PRO A 144 -18.08 -6.18 -11.86
C PRO A 144 -17.99 -4.77 -11.25
N ALA A 145 -17.23 -4.61 -10.18
CA ALA A 145 -17.06 -3.32 -9.51
C ALA A 145 -16.23 -2.31 -10.33
N LEU A 146 -15.31 -2.80 -11.17
CA LEU A 146 -14.61 -1.96 -12.15
C LEU A 146 -15.55 -1.56 -13.31
N GLY A 147 -16.39 -2.48 -13.77
CA GLY A 147 -17.33 -2.26 -14.87
C GLY A 147 -18.41 -1.24 -14.53
N ASP A 148 -18.96 -1.28 -13.33
CA ASP A 148 -20.00 -0.34 -12.85
C ASP A 148 -19.43 0.93 -12.20
N GLY A 149 -18.11 1.04 -12.10
CA GLY A 149 -17.40 2.22 -11.63
C GLY A 149 -17.31 2.38 -10.10
N ARG A 150 -17.74 1.39 -9.31
CA ARG A 150 -17.50 1.37 -7.85
C ARG A 150 -16.02 1.29 -7.49
N LEU A 151 -15.22 0.65 -8.33
CA LEU A 151 -13.77 0.69 -8.28
C LEU A 151 -13.24 1.41 -9.52
N ARG A 152 -12.44 2.45 -9.33
CA ARG A 152 -11.78 3.17 -10.43
C ARG A 152 -10.32 3.37 -10.11
N PRO A 153 -9.40 2.99 -11.01
CA PRO A 153 -7.98 3.32 -10.84
C PRO A 153 -7.78 4.84 -10.76
N VAL A 154 -6.94 5.27 -9.83
CA VAL A 154 -6.55 6.68 -9.75
C VAL A 154 -5.42 6.91 -10.77
N ILE A 155 -5.73 7.68 -11.79
CA ILE A 155 -4.77 8.13 -12.81
C ILE A 155 -4.44 9.57 -12.50
N ASP A 156 -3.19 9.82 -12.10
CA ASP A 156 -2.71 11.17 -11.77
C ASP A 156 -2.46 11.99 -13.02
N ARG A 157 -1.79 11.39 -14.02
CA ARG A 157 -1.47 12.05 -15.28
C ARG A 157 -1.37 11.06 -16.44
N CYS A 158 -1.77 11.55 -17.63
CA CYS A 158 -1.55 10.86 -18.90
C CYS A 158 -0.55 11.63 -19.74
N PHE A 159 0.39 10.91 -20.37
CA PHE A 159 1.34 11.46 -21.34
C PHE A 159 1.18 10.75 -22.69
N PRO A 160 1.38 11.41 -23.83
CA PRO A 160 1.53 10.73 -25.09
C PRO A 160 2.82 9.91 -25.12
N LEU A 161 2.92 8.93 -26.00
CA LEU A 161 4.11 8.06 -26.11
C LEU A 161 5.37 8.87 -26.42
N ASP A 162 5.25 9.91 -27.24
CA ASP A 162 6.37 10.77 -27.63
C ASP A 162 6.97 11.53 -26.43
N ASP A 163 6.19 11.70 -25.35
CA ASP A 163 6.61 12.38 -24.12
C ASP A 163 7.07 11.41 -23.02
N ILE A 164 7.47 10.19 -23.36
CA ILE A 164 7.85 9.15 -22.37
C ILE A 164 8.97 9.61 -21.42
N ALA A 165 9.90 10.43 -21.91
CA ALA A 165 10.97 11.00 -21.07
C ALA A 165 10.42 11.97 -20.02
N ALA A 166 9.44 12.82 -20.39
CA ALA A 166 8.76 13.70 -19.45
C ALA A 166 7.93 12.94 -18.42
N ALA A 167 7.31 11.84 -18.83
CA ALA A 167 6.61 10.94 -17.89
C ALA A 167 7.56 10.30 -16.88
N GLY A 168 8.76 9.86 -17.32
CA GLY A 168 9.83 9.37 -16.45
C GLY A 168 10.26 10.40 -15.43
N ALA A 169 10.60 11.61 -15.88
CA ALA A 169 11.00 12.72 -15.01
C ALA A 169 9.89 13.08 -14.00
N TYR A 170 8.62 13.01 -14.41
CA TYR A 170 7.48 13.26 -13.52
C TYR A 170 7.36 12.19 -12.42
N LEU A 171 7.61 10.91 -12.75
CA LEU A 171 7.66 9.82 -11.77
C LEU A 171 8.82 9.99 -10.79
N GLU A 172 10.02 10.31 -11.30
CA GLU A 172 11.22 10.52 -10.47
C GLU A 172 11.06 11.70 -9.50
N ALA A 173 10.35 12.75 -9.91
CA ALA A 173 10.03 13.89 -9.05
C ALA A 173 9.10 13.53 -7.87
N ASP A 174 8.59 12.31 -7.81
CA ASP A 174 7.70 11.79 -6.73
C ASP A 174 6.52 12.73 -6.42
N LYS A 175 5.93 13.36 -7.45
CA LYS A 175 4.77 14.27 -7.30
C LYS A 175 3.42 13.59 -7.50
N HIS A 176 3.41 12.43 -8.14
CA HIS A 176 2.20 11.69 -8.51
C HIS A 176 1.50 11.03 -7.31
N VAL A 177 0.20 10.79 -7.47
CA VAL A 177 -0.64 9.96 -6.61
C VAL A 177 -1.36 8.92 -7.48
N GLY A 178 -1.08 7.63 -7.25
CA GLY A 178 -1.64 6.56 -8.09
C GLY A 178 -0.80 6.28 -9.33
N LYS A 179 -1.40 6.28 -10.52
CA LYS A 179 -0.76 5.87 -11.78
C LYS A 179 -0.48 7.03 -12.72
N VAL A 180 0.67 6.96 -13.36
CA VAL A 180 0.98 7.74 -14.56
C VAL A 180 0.80 6.82 -15.76
N VAL A 181 0.09 7.27 -16.77
CA VAL A 181 -0.32 6.47 -17.94
C VAL A 181 0.30 7.05 -19.20
N ILE A 182 0.82 6.19 -20.07
CA ILE A 182 1.25 6.54 -21.42
C ILE A 182 0.13 6.13 -22.39
N ARG A 183 -0.27 7.05 -23.28
CA ARG A 183 -1.22 6.78 -24.36
C ARG A 183 -0.46 6.60 -25.66
N THR A 184 -0.77 5.53 -26.36
CA THR A 184 -0.33 5.26 -27.74
C THR A 184 -1.33 5.84 -28.73
#